data_d76d58654075e7abefe6d0a1ec363219
#
_entry.id   d76d58654075e7abefe6d0a1ec363219
#
_cell.length_a   1.000
_cell.length_b   1.000
_cell.length_c   1.000
_cell.angle_alpha   90.00
_cell.angle_beta   90.00
_cell.angle_gamma   90.00
#
_symmetry.space_group_name_H-M   'P 1'
#
loop_
_entity.id
_entity.type
_entity.pdbx_description
1 polymer ?
#
loop_
_entity_poly.entity_id
_entity_poly.type
_entity_poly.pdbx_seq_one_letter_code
_entity_poly.pdbx_strand_id
1 'polypeptide(L)'
;GSWIYENHPEWTLGDGTTRFFNYGNPEALAWMTDHVDSLLKSEDIDLYRQDFAVMSSDYWNEEDRKNPDRQGIAEIKHVIGYLKYMDELQRRHPGMLIDICAAGGKRLELENLRRAVPLWRSDYAFEPVGVQGQTYGLSAWIPFSGAGVNRITAYDFRSNMSPSIVLNLDSRVKDAD
;
A
#
# COMPACT_ATOMS: atom_id res chain seq x y z
N GLY A 1 15.66 12.52 -11.13
CA GLY A 1 14.47 11.75 -11.42
C GLY A 1 14.63 10.29 -11.03
N SER A 2 13.57 9.50 -11.13
CA SER A 2 13.70 8.05 -10.96
C SER A 2 14.25 7.41 -12.25
N TRP A 3 14.92 6.27 -12.10
CA TRP A 3 15.42 5.51 -13.25
C TRP A 3 14.31 5.20 -14.27
N ILE A 4 13.11 4.82 -13.81
CA ILE A 4 11.96 4.55 -14.67
C ILE A 4 11.58 5.81 -15.47
N TYR A 5 11.52 6.97 -14.82
CA TYR A 5 11.19 8.22 -15.50
C TYR A 5 12.18 8.58 -16.61
N GLU A 6 13.47 8.34 -16.37
CA GLU A 6 14.54 8.70 -17.30
C GLU A 6 14.68 7.71 -18.45
N ASN A 7 14.44 6.42 -18.22
CA ASN A 7 14.71 5.37 -19.20
C ASN A 7 13.44 4.78 -19.82
N HIS A 8 12.31 4.78 -19.12
CA HIS A 8 11.05 4.18 -19.52
C HIS A 8 9.84 5.05 -19.15
N PRO A 9 9.77 6.31 -19.66
CA PRO A 9 8.63 7.19 -19.36
C PRO A 9 7.28 6.59 -19.83
N GLU A 10 7.29 5.73 -20.85
CA GLU A 10 6.12 5.01 -21.36
C GLU A 10 5.54 3.96 -20.39
N TRP A 11 6.27 3.62 -19.34
CA TRP A 11 5.78 2.75 -18.24
C TRP A 11 5.02 3.52 -17.18
N THR A 12 4.82 4.81 -17.39
CA THR A 12 4.13 5.69 -16.44
C THR A 12 2.95 6.40 -17.08
N LEU A 13 1.98 6.79 -16.27
CA LEU A 13 0.86 7.65 -16.66
C LEU A 13 1.13 9.08 -16.17
N GLY A 14 0.56 10.06 -16.90
CA GLY A 14 0.75 11.49 -16.66
C GLY A 14 1.94 12.06 -17.43
N ASP A 15 1.93 13.37 -17.60
CA ASP A 15 2.91 14.17 -18.35
C ASP A 15 3.74 15.11 -17.45
N GLY A 16 3.34 15.24 -16.19
CA GLY A 16 3.99 16.10 -15.22
C GLY A 16 5.26 15.52 -14.57
N THR A 17 5.74 16.21 -13.55
CA THR A 17 6.89 15.77 -12.73
C THR A 17 6.53 14.64 -11.77
N THR A 18 5.26 14.53 -11.39
CA THR A 18 4.72 13.40 -10.64
C THR A 18 4.04 12.47 -11.63
N ARG A 19 4.50 11.23 -11.66
CA ARG A 19 3.97 10.21 -12.55
C ARG A 19 3.50 8.99 -11.78
N PHE A 20 2.54 8.29 -12.37
CA PHE A 20 1.94 7.10 -11.79
C PHE A 20 2.43 5.86 -12.54
N PHE A 21 3.02 4.89 -11.84
CA PHE A 21 3.50 3.66 -12.46
C PHE A 21 2.34 2.84 -13.02
N ASN A 22 2.46 2.41 -14.28
CA ASN A 22 1.39 1.74 -14.99
C ASN A 22 1.53 0.21 -14.96
N TYR A 23 0.99 -0.43 -13.94
CA TYR A 23 0.89 -1.89 -13.87
C TYR A 23 0.07 -2.50 -15.02
N GLY A 24 -0.72 -1.72 -15.73
CA GLY A 24 -1.46 -2.14 -16.92
C GLY A 24 -0.60 -2.33 -18.18
N ASN A 25 0.66 -1.86 -18.16
CA ASN A 25 1.65 -2.13 -19.19
C ASN A 25 2.36 -3.45 -18.87
N PRO A 26 2.31 -4.47 -19.76
CA PRO A 26 2.90 -5.79 -19.49
C PRO A 26 4.42 -5.77 -19.28
N GLU A 27 5.16 -4.92 -20.00
CA GLU A 27 6.62 -4.80 -19.88
C GLU A 27 6.99 -4.15 -18.54
N ALA A 28 6.29 -3.08 -18.18
CA ALA A 28 6.45 -2.42 -16.88
C ALA A 28 6.16 -3.38 -15.72
N LEU A 29 5.05 -4.14 -15.82
CA LEU A 29 4.68 -5.16 -14.83
C LEU A 29 5.77 -6.22 -14.67
N ALA A 30 6.27 -6.77 -15.78
CA ALA A 30 7.32 -7.78 -15.74
C ALA A 30 8.61 -7.24 -15.10
N TRP A 31 9.06 -6.07 -15.53
CA TRP A 31 10.25 -5.43 -14.98
C TRP A 31 10.12 -5.15 -13.49
N MET A 32 9.00 -4.55 -13.05
CA MET A 32 8.78 -4.24 -11.62
C MET A 32 8.75 -5.50 -10.77
N THR A 33 8.12 -6.56 -11.27
CA THR A 33 8.06 -7.85 -10.58
C THR A 33 9.45 -8.43 -10.38
N ASP A 34 10.27 -8.45 -11.44
CA ASP A 34 11.63 -8.99 -11.38
C ASP A 34 12.57 -8.12 -10.55
N HIS A 35 12.41 -6.79 -10.63
CA HIS A 35 13.21 -5.85 -9.85
C HIS A 35 12.96 -6.01 -8.35
N VAL A 36 11.69 -6.04 -7.94
CA VAL A 36 11.33 -6.21 -6.52
C VAL A 36 11.68 -7.62 -6.02
N ASP A 37 11.45 -8.66 -6.81
CA ASP A 37 11.87 -10.03 -6.52
C ASP A 37 13.39 -10.11 -6.22
N SER A 38 14.18 -9.43 -7.04
CA SER A 38 15.64 -9.38 -6.85
C SER A 38 16.03 -8.67 -5.57
N LEU A 39 15.38 -7.55 -5.24
CA LEU A 39 15.62 -6.83 -3.99
C LEU A 39 15.22 -7.67 -2.77
N LEU A 40 14.05 -8.30 -2.80
CA LEU A 40 13.58 -9.15 -1.70
C LEU A 40 14.57 -10.29 -1.40
N LYS A 41 15.16 -10.88 -2.45
CA LYS A 41 16.17 -11.94 -2.32
C LYS A 41 17.51 -11.43 -1.85
N SER A 42 18.00 -10.30 -2.40
CA SER A 42 19.34 -9.79 -2.07
C SER A 42 19.44 -9.25 -0.65
N GLU A 43 18.33 -8.68 -0.15
CA GLU A 43 18.28 -8.05 1.17
C GLU A 43 17.61 -8.93 2.24
N ASP A 44 17.25 -10.18 1.89
CA ASP A 44 16.62 -11.16 2.79
C ASP A 44 15.38 -10.60 3.51
N ILE A 45 14.43 -10.08 2.72
CA ILE A 45 13.26 -9.36 3.25
C ILE A 45 12.10 -10.33 3.45
N ASP A 46 11.60 -10.44 4.67
CA ASP A 46 10.44 -11.27 5.05
C ASP A 46 9.09 -10.54 5.02
N LEU A 47 9.11 -9.20 5.05
CA LEU A 47 7.92 -8.38 4.99
C LEU A 47 8.09 -7.28 3.96
N TYR A 48 7.25 -7.31 2.93
CA TYR A 48 7.22 -6.28 1.89
C TYR A 48 6.09 -5.29 2.15
N ARG A 49 6.42 -4.01 2.31
CA ARG A 49 5.40 -2.95 2.41
C ARG A 49 5.34 -2.15 1.12
N GLN A 50 4.13 -2.02 0.59
CA GLN A 50 3.84 -1.12 -0.51
C GLN A 50 2.84 -0.05 -0.07
N ASP A 51 3.29 1.20 -0.15
CA ASP A 51 2.48 2.37 0.19
C ASP A 51 2.60 3.42 -0.92
N PHE A 52 1.47 4.03 -1.28
CA PHE A 52 1.48 5.21 -2.13
C PHE A 52 0.21 6.05 -1.91
N ALA A 53 0.40 7.37 -1.93
CA ALA A 53 -0.63 8.35 -1.63
C ALA A 53 -1.10 9.14 -2.87
N VAL A 54 -0.85 8.63 -4.07
CA VAL A 54 -1.22 9.31 -5.32
C VAL A 54 -2.71 9.14 -5.59
N MET A 55 -3.37 10.21 -6.02
CA MET A 55 -4.76 10.19 -6.50
C MET A 55 -4.78 9.64 -7.92
N SER A 56 -4.89 8.32 -8.05
CA SER A 56 -4.83 7.60 -9.33
C SER A 56 -5.96 7.96 -10.31
N SER A 57 -7.12 8.41 -9.81
CA SER A 57 -8.26 8.83 -10.62
C SER A 57 -7.91 9.91 -11.66
N ASP A 58 -6.98 10.83 -11.34
CA ASP A 58 -6.63 11.91 -12.25
C ASP A 58 -5.91 11.37 -13.49
N TYR A 59 -5.04 10.38 -13.32
CA TYR A 59 -4.35 9.70 -14.42
C TYR A 59 -5.30 8.86 -15.26
N TRP A 60 -6.26 8.18 -14.65
CA TRP A 60 -7.26 7.39 -15.39
C TRP A 60 -8.22 8.29 -16.16
N ASN A 61 -8.68 9.40 -15.59
CA ASN A 61 -9.48 10.40 -16.28
C ASN A 61 -8.74 11.04 -17.47
N GLU A 62 -7.42 11.19 -17.36
CA GLU A 62 -6.59 11.67 -18.48
C GLU A 62 -6.54 10.63 -19.61
N GLU A 63 -6.34 9.36 -19.29
CA GLU A 63 -6.35 8.27 -20.28
C GLU A 63 -7.72 8.09 -20.93
N ASP A 64 -8.81 8.25 -20.18
CA ASP A 64 -10.18 8.20 -20.69
C ASP A 64 -10.46 9.34 -21.68
N ARG A 65 -9.93 10.55 -21.41
CA ARG A 65 -10.03 11.66 -22.38
C ARG A 65 -9.31 11.39 -23.71
N LYS A 66 -8.18 10.66 -23.65
CA LYS A 66 -7.44 10.24 -24.86
C LYS A 66 -8.16 9.13 -25.62
N ASN A 67 -8.99 8.33 -24.93
CA ASN A 67 -9.68 7.16 -25.49
C ASN A 67 -11.15 7.13 -25.09
N PRO A 68 -11.98 8.05 -25.60
CA PRO A 68 -13.36 8.23 -25.11
C PRO A 68 -14.28 7.03 -25.36
N ASP A 69 -13.97 6.19 -26.36
CA ASP A 69 -14.73 4.96 -26.66
C ASP A 69 -14.36 3.79 -25.74
N ARG A 70 -13.36 3.97 -24.89
CA ARG A 70 -12.82 2.90 -24.02
C ARG A 70 -12.55 3.39 -22.59
N GLN A 71 -13.47 4.19 -22.07
CA GLN A 71 -13.38 4.70 -20.70
C GLN A 71 -13.29 3.57 -19.67
N GLY A 72 -12.47 3.78 -18.64
CA GLY A 72 -12.20 2.83 -17.58
C GLY A 72 -11.20 1.73 -17.94
N ILE A 73 -10.76 1.60 -19.22
CA ILE A 73 -9.87 0.51 -19.62
C ILE A 73 -8.48 0.63 -19.00
N ALA A 74 -7.98 1.85 -18.79
CA ALA A 74 -6.68 2.10 -18.17
C ALA A 74 -6.70 1.68 -16.69
N GLU A 75 -7.75 2.04 -15.96
CA GLU A 75 -7.97 1.61 -14.58
C GLU A 75 -8.06 0.09 -14.47
N ILE A 76 -8.92 -0.56 -15.27
CA ILE A 76 -9.11 -2.02 -15.26
C ILE A 76 -7.78 -2.75 -15.50
N LYS A 77 -7.02 -2.33 -16.52
CA LYS A 77 -5.72 -2.94 -16.82
C LYS A 77 -4.73 -2.74 -15.67
N HIS A 78 -4.69 -1.54 -15.08
CA HIS A 78 -3.82 -1.26 -13.95
C HIS A 78 -4.17 -2.14 -12.74
N VAL A 79 -5.45 -2.24 -12.37
CA VAL A 79 -5.89 -3.05 -11.23
C VAL A 79 -5.57 -4.52 -11.44
N ILE A 80 -5.87 -5.07 -12.63
CA ILE A 80 -5.53 -6.46 -12.97
C ILE A 80 -4.02 -6.69 -12.88
N GLY A 81 -3.22 -5.79 -13.44
CA GLY A 81 -1.76 -5.87 -13.40
C GLY A 81 -1.21 -5.79 -11.98
N TYR A 82 -1.75 -4.89 -11.17
CA TYR A 82 -1.36 -4.75 -9.76
C TYR A 82 -1.65 -6.02 -8.93
N LEU A 83 -2.85 -6.58 -9.08
CA LEU A 83 -3.19 -7.82 -8.38
C LEU A 83 -2.30 -8.99 -8.84
N LYS A 84 -2.01 -9.07 -10.14
CA LYS A 84 -1.07 -10.05 -10.70
C LYS A 84 0.35 -9.88 -10.16
N TYR A 85 0.81 -8.65 -10.00
CA TYR A 85 2.10 -8.34 -9.37
C TYR A 85 2.18 -8.92 -7.95
N MET A 86 1.15 -8.69 -7.13
CA MET A 86 1.11 -9.21 -5.76
C MET A 86 1.05 -10.74 -5.73
N ASP A 87 0.21 -11.35 -6.59
CA ASP A 87 0.12 -12.81 -6.72
C ASP A 87 1.47 -13.43 -7.09
N GLU A 88 2.20 -12.80 -8.00
CA GLU A 88 3.50 -13.29 -8.46
C GLU A 88 4.59 -13.14 -7.39
N LEU A 89 4.60 -12.04 -6.62
CA LEU A 89 5.51 -11.89 -5.49
C LEU A 89 5.26 -12.96 -4.42
N GLN A 90 4.01 -13.23 -4.06
CA GLN A 90 3.67 -14.29 -3.10
C GLN A 90 4.07 -15.67 -3.62
N ARG A 91 3.90 -15.92 -4.91
CA ARG A 91 4.31 -17.19 -5.54
C ARG A 91 5.82 -17.40 -5.48
N ARG A 92 6.61 -16.33 -5.68
CA ARG A 92 8.08 -16.38 -5.65
C ARG A 92 8.65 -16.40 -4.23
N HIS A 93 7.91 -15.85 -3.26
CA HIS A 93 8.29 -15.76 -1.85
C HIS A 93 7.21 -16.37 -0.95
N PRO A 94 7.07 -17.71 -0.93
CA PRO A 94 6.07 -18.37 -0.09
C PRO A 94 6.31 -18.07 1.39
N GLY A 95 5.28 -17.54 2.06
CA GLY A 95 5.36 -17.17 3.49
C GLY A 95 5.73 -15.71 3.74
N MET A 96 6.16 -14.95 2.73
CA MET A 96 6.37 -13.51 2.86
C MET A 96 5.06 -12.79 3.14
N LEU A 97 5.07 -11.90 4.11
CA LEU A 97 3.94 -11.03 4.41
C LEU A 97 3.98 -9.79 3.53
N ILE A 98 2.86 -9.47 2.89
CA ILE A 98 2.69 -8.18 2.20
C ILE A 98 1.85 -7.26 3.07
N ASP A 99 2.40 -6.10 3.41
CA ASP A 99 1.68 -5.00 4.06
C ASP A 99 1.27 -3.96 3.03
N ILE A 100 -0.03 -3.69 2.94
CA ILE A 100 -0.58 -2.72 2.00
C ILE A 100 -1.02 -1.44 2.69
N CYS A 101 -0.66 -0.32 2.08
CA CYS A 101 -1.17 0.99 2.42
C CYS A 101 -1.38 1.82 1.14
N ALA A 102 -2.35 2.70 1.17
CA ALA A 102 -2.52 3.75 0.17
C ALA A 102 -3.27 4.90 0.84
N ALA A 103 -2.55 5.92 1.29
CA ALA A 103 -3.13 7.03 2.05
C ALA A 103 -4.11 6.53 3.12
N GLY A 104 -3.65 5.68 4.02
CA GLY A 104 -4.47 4.99 5.02
C GLY A 104 -5.30 3.84 4.43
N GLY A 105 -6.57 3.79 4.76
CA GLY A 105 -7.45 2.64 4.49
C GLY A 105 -8.00 2.51 3.07
N LYS A 106 -7.43 3.13 2.04
CA LYS A 106 -7.99 3.11 0.67
C LYS A 106 -7.92 1.75 -0.05
N ARG A 107 -7.23 0.77 0.53
CA ARG A 107 -7.10 -0.59 -0.02
C ARG A 107 -7.62 -1.67 0.91
N LEU A 108 -8.57 -1.34 1.78
CA LEU A 108 -9.22 -2.29 2.67
C LEU A 108 -10.40 -2.99 1.99
N GLU A 109 -10.21 -3.47 0.77
CA GLU A 109 -11.21 -4.25 0.03
C GLU A 109 -10.75 -5.70 -0.16
N LEU A 110 -11.69 -6.60 -0.44
CA LEU A 110 -11.47 -8.04 -0.35
C LEU A 110 -10.38 -8.57 -1.26
N GLU A 111 -10.21 -8.02 -2.47
CA GLU A 111 -9.20 -8.52 -3.41
C GLU A 111 -7.77 -8.20 -2.95
N ASN A 112 -7.54 -7.03 -2.34
CA ASN A 112 -6.26 -6.75 -1.71
C ASN A 112 -6.05 -7.55 -0.42
N LEU A 113 -7.09 -7.68 0.43
CA LEU A 113 -6.99 -8.40 1.70
C LEU A 113 -6.81 -9.93 1.56
N ARG A 114 -7.10 -10.49 0.41
CA ARG A 114 -6.76 -11.90 0.09
C ARG A 114 -5.26 -12.12 -0.10
N ARG A 115 -4.52 -11.04 -0.39
CA ARG A 115 -3.08 -11.08 -0.74
C ARG A 115 -2.19 -10.43 0.30
N ALA A 116 -2.76 -9.55 1.12
CA ALA A 116 -1.98 -8.69 1.98
C ALA A 116 -2.71 -8.35 3.27
N VAL A 117 -2.01 -7.78 4.21
CA VAL A 117 -2.54 -7.31 5.49
C VAL A 117 -2.35 -5.80 5.62
N PRO A 118 -3.27 -5.07 6.23
CA PRO A 118 -3.11 -3.65 6.51
C PRO A 118 -2.50 -3.43 7.89
N LEU A 119 -1.16 -3.45 8.01
CA LEU A 119 -0.49 -3.18 9.29
C LEU A 119 -0.63 -1.71 9.71
N TRP A 120 -1.03 -0.84 8.78
CA TRP A 120 -1.43 0.54 9.01
C TRP A 120 -2.79 0.79 8.35
N ARG A 121 -3.85 0.50 9.09
CA ARG A 121 -5.22 0.48 8.54
C ARG A 121 -5.84 1.84 8.28
N SER A 122 -5.27 2.92 8.85
CA SER A 122 -5.79 4.28 8.71
C SER A 122 -4.76 5.31 9.14
N ASP A 123 -4.69 6.44 8.42
CA ASP A 123 -3.90 7.61 8.83
C ASP A 123 -4.52 8.36 10.03
N TYR A 124 -5.74 8.06 10.39
CA TYR A 124 -6.36 8.49 11.65
C TYR A 124 -5.97 7.54 12.78
N ALA A 125 -4.68 7.50 13.09
CA ALA A 125 -4.08 6.46 13.91
C ALA A 125 -3.71 6.91 15.34
N PHE A 126 -3.70 8.22 15.63
CA PHE A 126 -3.14 8.76 16.87
C PHE A 126 -4.20 9.35 17.82
N GLU A 127 -5.46 9.12 17.53
CA GLU A 127 -6.57 9.55 18.36
C GLU A 127 -7.24 8.30 18.98
N PRO A 128 -7.14 8.11 20.31
CA PRO A 128 -7.54 6.84 20.95
C PRO A 128 -8.99 6.43 20.72
N VAL A 129 -9.93 7.39 20.75
CA VAL A 129 -11.37 7.12 20.58
C VAL A 129 -11.66 6.66 19.14
N GLY A 130 -11.07 7.34 18.16
CA GLY A 130 -11.22 6.95 16.76
C GLY A 130 -10.62 5.58 16.47
N VAL A 131 -9.47 5.27 17.04
CA VAL A 131 -8.84 3.94 16.89
C VAL A 131 -9.70 2.83 17.51
N GLN A 132 -10.31 3.07 18.67
CA GLN A 132 -11.27 2.13 19.26
C GLN A 132 -12.48 1.91 18.34
N GLY A 133 -13.03 2.99 17.77
CA GLY A 133 -14.12 2.92 16.81
C GLY A 133 -13.77 2.11 15.55
N GLN A 134 -12.58 2.32 15.01
CA GLN A 134 -12.06 1.53 13.88
C GLN A 134 -11.87 0.05 14.25
N THR A 135 -11.31 -0.24 15.43
CA THR A 135 -11.15 -1.61 15.90
C THR A 135 -12.51 -2.29 16.04
N TYR A 136 -13.48 -1.64 16.66
CA TYR A 136 -14.83 -2.18 16.78
C TYR A 136 -15.49 -2.43 15.42
N GLY A 137 -15.37 -1.48 14.49
CA GLY A 137 -16.02 -1.57 13.18
C GLY A 137 -15.37 -2.57 12.22
N LEU A 138 -14.05 -2.74 12.30
CA LEU A 138 -13.29 -3.56 11.33
C LEU A 138 -13.03 -4.98 11.80
N SER A 139 -12.88 -5.23 13.11
CA SER A 139 -12.40 -6.52 13.62
C SER A 139 -13.30 -7.71 13.27
N ALA A 140 -14.58 -7.47 12.98
CA ALA A 140 -15.51 -8.53 12.60
C ALA A 140 -15.24 -9.11 11.20
N TRP A 141 -14.60 -8.35 10.32
CA TRP A 141 -14.37 -8.78 8.92
C TRP A 141 -12.93 -8.54 8.44
N ILE A 142 -12.16 -7.68 9.11
CA ILE A 142 -10.71 -7.54 8.94
C ILE A 142 -10.04 -7.81 10.29
N PRO A 143 -9.96 -9.08 10.72
CA PRO A 143 -9.47 -9.40 12.07
C PRO A 143 -7.97 -9.14 12.24
N PHE A 144 -7.19 -9.15 11.13
CA PHE A 144 -5.76 -8.89 11.15
C PHE A 144 -5.47 -7.52 10.55
N SER A 145 -5.38 -6.50 11.41
CA SER A 145 -5.04 -5.13 11.01
C SER A 145 -4.23 -4.45 12.11
N GLY A 146 -3.52 -3.37 11.75
CA GLY A 146 -2.67 -2.63 12.67
C GLY A 146 -3.11 -1.20 12.91
N ALA A 147 -2.64 -0.65 14.02
CA ALA A 147 -2.81 0.74 14.42
C ALA A 147 -1.51 1.30 14.99
N GLY A 148 -1.41 2.63 15.13
CA GLY A 148 -0.23 3.31 15.62
C GLY A 148 -0.42 3.95 16.99
N VAL A 149 0.63 3.94 17.80
CA VAL A 149 0.72 4.61 19.11
C VAL A 149 1.84 5.65 19.05
N ASN A 150 1.56 6.88 19.45
CA ASN A 150 2.53 7.96 19.54
C ASN A 150 2.74 8.51 20.96
N ARG A 151 2.04 7.96 21.95
CA ARG A 151 2.19 8.29 23.36
C ARG A 151 2.11 7.03 24.22
N ILE A 152 3.00 6.91 25.21
CA ILE A 152 3.03 5.78 26.14
C ILE A 152 2.18 6.10 27.37
N THR A 153 0.86 6.14 27.18
CA THR A 153 -0.09 6.11 28.30
C THR A 153 -0.86 4.79 28.29
N ALA A 154 -1.29 4.34 29.44
CA ALA A 154 -2.09 3.12 29.53
C ALA A 154 -3.37 3.20 28.67
N TYR A 155 -3.96 4.38 28.54
CA TYR A 155 -5.16 4.59 27.74
C TYR A 155 -4.85 4.55 26.23
N ASP A 156 -3.83 5.27 25.77
CA ASP A 156 -3.43 5.26 24.35
C ASP A 156 -3.02 3.85 23.93
N PHE A 157 -2.20 3.16 24.72
CA PHE A 157 -1.76 1.81 24.40
C PHE A 157 -2.93 0.81 24.33
N ARG A 158 -3.81 0.79 25.34
CA ARG A 158 -4.98 -0.09 25.33
C ARG A 158 -5.95 0.20 24.20
N SER A 159 -6.12 1.47 23.84
CA SER A 159 -6.97 1.89 22.72
C SER A 159 -6.46 1.38 21.37
N ASN A 160 -5.16 1.16 21.25
CA ASN A 160 -4.49 0.69 20.06
C ASN A 160 -4.22 -0.84 20.05
N MET A 161 -4.73 -1.58 21.04
CA MET A 161 -4.55 -3.03 21.07
C MET A 161 -5.24 -3.68 19.87
N SER A 162 -4.41 -4.10 18.93
CA SER A 162 -4.77 -4.74 17.68
C SER A 162 -3.71 -5.81 17.36
N PRO A 163 -3.91 -6.72 16.41
CA PRO A 163 -2.95 -7.76 16.06
C PRO A 163 -1.56 -7.23 15.70
N SER A 164 -1.46 -6.00 15.18
CA SER A 164 -0.20 -5.31 14.95
C SER A 164 -0.25 -3.91 15.56
N ILE A 165 0.76 -3.55 16.35
CA ILE A 165 0.91 -2.20 16.93
C ILE A 165 2.20 -1.60 16.39
N VAL A 166 2.08 -0.45 15.72
CA VAL A 166 3.22 0.33 15.25
C VAL A 166 3.54 1.40 16.29
N LEU A 167 4.74 1.33 16.86
CA LEU A 167 5.23 2.35 17.78
C LEU A 167 5.82 3.51 16.96
N ASN A 168 5.16 4.66 17.01
CA ASN A 168 5.62 5.89 16.38
C ASN A 168 6.05 6.90 17.45
N LEU A 169 7.07 6.52 18.21
CA LEU A 169 7.60 7.26 19.34
C LEU A 169 8.93 7.90 18.99
N ASP A 170 9.15 9.12 19.44
CA ASP A 170 10.47 9.73 19.37
C ASP A 170 11.31 9.24 20.57
N SER A 171 12.16 8.26 20.35
CA SER A 171 13.04 7.67 21.38
C SER A 171 14.07 8.64 21.96
N ARG A 172 14.19 9.86 21.42
CA ARG A 172 15.04 10.92 21.95
C ARG A 172 14.38 11.70 23.06
N VAL A 173 13.07 11.56 23.23
CA VAL A 173 12.31 12.20 24.31
C VAL A 173 12.54 11.43 25.60
N LYS A 174 12.98 12.13 26.67
CA LYS A 174 13.36 11.51 27.96
C LYS A 174 12.22 10.80 28.71
N ASP A 175 10.98 11.06 28.36
CA ASP A 175 9.78 10.49 28.99
C ASP A 175 9.15 9.40 28.12
N ALA A 176 9.94 8.79 27.24
CA ALA A 176 9.52 7.67 26.41
C ALA A 176 9.60 6.29 27.09
N ASP A 177 9.90 6.28 28.40
CA ASP A 177 10.01 5.06 29.23
C ASP A 177 8.64 4.61 29.81
#